data_6d44559da8c48d550a667353d2795413
#
_entry.id   6d44559da8c48d550a667353d2795413
#
_cell.length_a   1.000
_cell.length_b   1.000
_cell.length_c   1.000
_cell.angle_alpha   90.00
_cell.angle_beta   90.00
_cell.angle_gamma   90.00
#
_symmetry.space_group_name_H-M   'P 1'
#
loop_
_entity.id
_entity.type
_entity.pdbx_description
1 polymer ?
#
loop_
_entity_poly.entity_id
_entity_poly.type
_entity_poly.pdbx_seq_one_letter_code
_entity_poly.pdbx_strand_id
1 'polypeptide(L)'
;FDNILIGKDPFNIEDINQLLMRCGPFKGSVLSGAISCIDIALWDIKAKFFETPIWNLLGGKVRDKVRLHLLLGILPGNSKSRNEGLYEEAKKAVSEGFTALKIDPLPDNYYDLSLDQLVKETVETISALREGAGSEVDIILEIHRKLTPMTSIHLADSIKEFNPLFFEDPIQIDSIISQSEIAKRVSIPVANGERMHSIWEFRELLNNGGPQY
;
A
#
# COMPACT_ATOMS: atom_id res chain seq x y z
N PHE A 1 -21.75 9.33 -15.89
CA PHE A 1 -22.22 9.91 -14.62
C PHE A 1 -23.06 11.19 -14.80
N ASP A 2 -22.96 11.91 -15.91
CA ASP A 2 -23.64 13.21 -16.10
C ASP A 2 -25.14 13.14 -15.80
N ASN A 3 -25.82 12.11 -16.34
CA ASN A 3 -27.26 11.92 -16.12
C ASN A 3 -27.65 11.59 -14.66
N ILE A 4 -26.68 11.30 -13.80
CA ILE A 4 -26.89 10.97 -12.38
C ILE A 4 -26.58 12.18 -11.52
N LEU A 5 -25.58 12.98 -11.87
CA LEU A 5 -25.04 14.05 -11.05
C LEU A 5 -25.65 15.43 -11.35
N ILE A 6 -25.91 15.71 -12.63
CA ILE A 6 -26.41 17.04 -13.05
C ILE A 6 -27.79 17.29 -12.41
N GLY A 7 -27.90 18.42 -11.73
CA GLY A 7 -29.11 18.84 -11.04
C GLY A 7 -29.30 18.26 -9.64
N LYS A 8 -28.35 17.47 -9.14
CA LYS A 8 -28.36 17.00 -7.75
C LYS A 8 -27.77 18.05 -6.80
N ASP A 9 -28.27 18.05 -5.59
CA ASP A 9 -27.69 18.83 -4.50
C ASP A 9 -26.38 18.14 -4.04
N PRO A 10 -25.21 18.79 -4.18
CA PRO A 10 -23.92 18.20 -3.81
C PRO A 10 -23.78 17.93 -2.31
N PHE A 11 -24.67 18.45 -1.46
CA PHE A 11 -24.63 18.19 -0.03
C PHE A 11 -25.24 16.84 0.36
N ASN A 12 -26.02 16.23 -0.53
CA ASN A 12 -26.60 14.90 -0.34
C ASN A 12 -25.61 13.80 -0.75
N ILE A 13 -24.41 13.80 -0.13
CA ILE A 13 -23.27 12.96 -0.49
C ILE A 13 -23.66 11.47 -0.48
N GLU A 14 -24.33 11.00 0.57
CA GLU A 14 -24.76 9.60 0.68
C GLU A 14 -25.80 9.20 -0.38
N ASP A 15 -26.74 10.06 -0.71
CA ASP A 15 -27.71 9.78 -1.80
C ASP A 15 -26.99 9.61 -3.13
N ILE A 16 -26.06 10.51 -3.43
CA ILE A 16 -25.26 10.47 -4.65
C ILE A 16 -24.40 9.19 -4.67
N ASN A 17 -23.72 8.86 -3.58
CA ASN A 17 -22.92 7.64 -3.48
C ASN A 17 -23.78 6.38 -3.70
N GLN A 18 -24.96 6.29 -3.10
CA GLN A 18 -25.86 5.16 -3.29
C GLN A 18 -26.34 5.04 -4.75
N LEU A 19 -26.59 6.15 -5.42
CA LEU A 19 -26.94 6.15 -6.85
C LEU A 19 -25.76 5.69 -7.72
N LEU A 20 -24.57 6.21 -7.48
CA LEU A 20 -23.36 5.86 -8.22
C LEU A 20 -22.96 4.39 -8.01
N MET A 21 -23.08 3.87 -6.80
CA MET A 21 -22.81 2.45 -6.50
C MET A 21 -23.78 1.49 -7.18
N ARG A 22 -24.94 1.96 -7.65
CA ARG A 22 -25.96 1.19 -8.35
C ARG A 22 -26.06 1.49 -9.84
N CYS A 23 -25.28 2.43 -10.38
CA CYS A 23 -25.41 2.88 -11.76
C CYS A 23 -24.98 1.86 -12.81
N GLY A 24 -24.30 0.77 -12.42
CA GLY A 24 -23.87 -0.28 -13.32
C GLY A 24 -23.94 -1.66 -12.69
N PRO A 25 -24.09 -2.70 -13.53
CA PRO A 25 -24.20 -4.09 -13.06
C PRO A 25 -22.85 -4.66 -12.58
N PHE A 26 -21.75 -4.09 -13.03
CA PHE A 26 -20.39 -4.55 -12.70
C PHE A 26 -19.64 -3.50 -11.89
N LYS A 27 -19.03 -3.96 -10.81
CA LYS A 27 -18.10 -3.17 -9.98
C LYS A 27 -16.66 -3.53 -10.32
N GLY A 28 -15.73 -2.68 -9.97
CA GLY A 28 -14.30 -2.92 -10.15
C GLY A 28 -13.52 -1.64 -9.91
N SER A 29 -12.21 -1.72 -9.99
CA SER A 29 -11.31 -0.63 -9.64
C SER A 29 -11.60 0.67 -10.39
N VAL A 30 -11.94 0.59 -11.68
CA VAL A 30 -12.21 1.78 -12.51
C VAL A 30 -13.46 2.50 -12.04
N LEU A 31 -14.56 1.78 -11.85
CA LEU A 31 -15.81 2.37 -11.37
C LEU A 31 -15.67 2.88 -9.93
N SER A 32 -15.08 2.09 -9.05
CA SER A 32 -14.87 2.46 -7.66
C SER A 32 -13.96 3.68 -7.53
N GLY A 33 -12.89 3.76 -8.33
CA GLY A 33 -12.01 4.92 -8.39
C GLY A 33 -12.74 6.19 -8.86
N ALA A 34 -13.58 6.08 -9.90
CA ALA A 34 -14.37 7.20 -10.38
C ALA A 34 -15.39 7.69 -9.32
N ILE A 35 -16.05 6.77 -8.62
CA ILE A 35 -16.97 7.11 -7.51
C ILE A 35 -16.21 7.80 -6.37
N SER A 36 -15.03 7.28 -6.00
CA SER A 36 -14.18 7.88 -4.97
C SER A 36 -13.77 9.31 -5.31
N CYS A 37 -13.39 9.59 -6.55
CA CYS A 37 -13.08 10.96 -7.00
C CYS A 37 -14.27 11.91 -6.82
N ILE A 38 -15.48 11.45 -7.14
CA ILE A 38 -16.71 12.25 -6.96
C ILE A 38 -17.00 12.46 -5.48
N ASP A 39 -16.89 11.43 -4.66
CA ASP A 39 -17.10 11.52 -3.21
C ASP A 39 -16.16 12.55 -2.58
N ILE A 40 -14.87 12.50 -2.89
CA ILE A 40 -13.88 13.48 -2.43
C ILE A 40 -14.27 14.90 -2.85
N ALA A 41 -14.69 15.08 -4.11
CA ALA A 41 -15.12 16.39 -4.60
C ALA A 41 -16.36 16.91 -3.88
N LEU A 42 -17.33 16.06 -3.56
CA LEU A 42 -18.54 16.46 -2.81
C LEU A 42 -18.20 16.87 -1.38
N TRP A 43 -17.31 16.14 -0.71
CA TRP A 43 -16.81 16.52 0.61
C TRP A 43 -16.04 17.85 0.57
N ASP A 44 -15.24 18.08 -0.47
CA ASP A 44 -14.49 19.32 -0.66
C ASP A 44 -15.43 20.52 -0.88
N ILE A 45 -16.46 20.37 -1.71
CA ILE A 45 -17.52 21.39 -1.91
C ILE A 45 -18.19 21.74 -0.57
N LYS A 46 -18.59 20.72 0.20
CA LYS A 46 -19.25 20.90 1.49
C LYS A 46 -18.34 21.59 2.50
N ALA A 47 -17.08 21.19 2.58
CA ALA A 47 -16.08 21.77 3.46
C ALA A 47 -15.82 23.26 3.12
N LYS A 48 -15.66 23.57 1.84
CA LYS A 48 -15.50 24.96 1.36
C LYS A 48 -16.71 25.82 1.66
N PHE A 49 -17.90 25.28 1.47
CA PHE A 49 -19.14 26.02 1.81
C PHE A 49 -19.23 26.40 3.29
N PHE A 50 -18.79 25.49 4.19
CA PHE A 50 -18.74 25.75 5.63
C PHE A 50 -17.44 26.39 6.11
N GLU A 51 -16.56 26.80 5.21
CA GLU A 51 -15.26 27.41 5.52
C GLU A 51 -14.45 26.60 6.54
N THR A 52 -14.50 25.26 6.42
CA THR A 52 -13.84 24.34 7.34
C THR A 52 -13.09 23.24 6.58
N PRO A 53 -11.98 22.70 7.07
CA PRO A 53 -11.32 21.59 6.41
C PRO A 53 -12.13 20.28 6.53
N ILE A 54 -11.99 19.39 5.54
CA ILE A 54 -12.71 18.11 5.49
C ILE A 54 -12.54 17.29 6.78
N TRP A 55 -11.32 17.23 7.34
CA TRP A 55 -11.07 16.47 8.56
C TRP A 55 -11.93 16.92 9.75
N ASN A 56 -12.33 18.20 9.78
CA ASN A 56 -13.21 18.69 10.83
C ASN A 56 -14.66 18.18 10.67
N LEU A 57 -15.13 18.04 9.42
CA LEU A 57 -16.43 17.43 9.12
C LEU A 57 -16.45 15.92 9.41
N LEU A 58 -15.29 15.27 9.36
CA LEU A 58 -15.12 13.83 9.60
C LEU A 58 -14.85 13.47 11.07
N GLY A 59 -15.04 14.38 12.01
CA GLY A 59 -14.93 14.09 13.44
C GLY A 59 -13.77 14.78 14.15
N GLY A 60 -12.98 15.57 13.44
CA GLY A 60 -11.92 16.38 14.03
C GLY A 60 -10.53 15.77 13.95
N LYS A 61 -9.57 16.51 14.44
CA LYS A 61 -8.14 16.23 14.30
C LYS A 61 -7.66 15.33 15.44
N VAL A 62 -7.00 14.23 15.07
CA VAL A 62 -6.38 13.30 16.03
C VAL A 62 -4.87 13.53 16.17
N ARG A 63 -4.23 14.07 15.14
CA ARG A 63 -2.79 14.37 15.10
C ARG A 63 -2.50 15.57 14.22
N ASP A 64 -1.39 16.23 14.48
CA ASP A 64 -0.95 17.42 13.72
C ASP A 64 -0.09 17.08 12.52
N LYS A 65 0.61 15.94 12.56
CA LYS A 65 1.54 15.51 11.53
C LYS A 65 1.35 14.03 11.21
N VAL A 66 1.57 13.67 9.96
CA VAL A 66 1.63 12.29 9.48
C VAL A 66 3.07 11.98 9.14
N ARG A 67 3.58 10.84 9.63
CA ARG A 67 4.90 10.33 9.26
C ARG A 67 4.86 9.89 7.81
N LEU A 68 5.83 10.34 7.02
CA LEU A 68 6.00 9.94 5.63
C LEU A 68 7.06 8.85 5.51
N HIS A 69 6.89 7.99 4.53
CA HIS A 69 7.94 7.13 4.01
C HIS A 69 8.32 7.55 2.58
N LEU A 70 9.57 7.32 2.20
CA LEU A 70 10.03 7.57 0.83
C LEU A 70 10.09 6.26 0.06
N LEU A 71 9.45 6.22 -1.11
CA LEU A 71 9.56 5.11 -2.05
C LEU A 71 10.84 5.28 -2.86
N LEU A 72 11.72 4.27 -2.81
CA LEU A 72 13.01 4.23 -3.48
C LEU A 72 12.98 3.33 -4.74
N GLY A 73 14.00 3.45 -5.58
CA GLY A 73 14.19 2.58 -6.74
C GLY A 73 13.38 2.96 -7.97
N ILE A 74 12.77 4.17 -7.99
CA ILE A 74 11.95 4.63 -9.13
C ILE A 74 12.77 5.41 -10.17
N LEU A 75 13.98 5.89 -9.83
CA LEU A 75 14.75 6.75 -10.70
C LEU A 75 15.46 5.95 -11.80
N PRO A 76 15.11 6.16 -13.08
CA PRO A 76 15.87 5.59 -14.20
C PRO A 76 17.21 6.28 -14.35
N GLY A 77 18.27 5.50 -14.62
CA GLY A 77 19.50 6.07 -15.17
C GLY A 77 20.76 5.97 -14.32
N ASN A 78 20.84 5.06 -13.38
CA ASN A 78 22.12 4.83 -12.69
C ASN A 78 22.89 3.67 -13.38
N SER A 79 24.14 3.94 -13.84
CA SER A 79 25.05 2.94 -14.38
C SER A 79 25.64 1.97 -13.34
N LYS A 80 25.31 2.18 -12.06
CA LYS A 80 25.63 1.31 -10.94
C LYS A 80 24.69 0.12 -10.90
N SER A 81 25.12 -0.97 -10.29
CA SER A 81 24.21 -2.07 -10.02
C SER A 81 23.01 -1.58 -9.21
N ARG A 82 21.88 -2.26 -9.33
CA ARG A 82 20.66 -1.90 -8.60
C ARG A 82 20.93 -1.75 -7.09
N ASN A 83 21.68 -2.67 -6.51
CA ASN A 83 21.95 -2.69 -5.07
C ASN A 83 22.87 -1.53 -4.63
N GLU A 84 23.88 -1.18 -5.43
CA GLU A 84 24.74 -0.01 -5.15
C GLU A 84 23.92 1.31 -5.25
N GLY A 85 23.07 1.41 -6.27
CA GLY A 85 22.17 2.55 -6.43
C GLY A 85 21.23 2.71 -5.24
N LEU A 86 20.62 1.60 -4.80
CA LEU A 86 19.70 1.58 -3.67
C LEU A 86 20.37 1.95 -2.34
N TYR A 87 21.59 1.47 -2.11
CA TYR A 87 22.40 1.87 -0.96
C TYR A 87 22.60 3.40 -0.90
N GLU A 88 23.01 4.00 -2.02
CA GLU A 88 23.25 5.45 -2.07
C GLU A 88 21.95 6.27 -1.96
N GLU A 89 20.85 5.81 -2.57
CA GLU A 89 19.53 6.43 -2.42
C GLU A 89 19.05 6.39 -0.96
N ALA A 90 19.19 5.25 -0.30
CA ALA A 90 18.80 5.10 1.10
C ALA A 90 19.60 6.04 2.00
N LYS A 91 20.92 6.08 1.82
CA LYS A 91 21.80 6.96 2.57
C LYS A 91 21.46 8.44 2.38
N LYS A 92 21.15 8.83 1.13
CA LYS A 92 20.70 10.18 0.81
C LYS A 92 19.39 10.51 1.51
N ALA A 93 18.38 9.63 1.39
CA ALA A 93 17.07 9.81 2.00
C ALA A 93 17.15 10.00 3.53
N VAL A 94 17.99 9.21 4.19
CA VAL A 94 18.26 9.36 5.63
C VAL A 94 18.91 10.72 5.95
N SER A 95 19.85 11.16 5.13
CA SER A 95 20.47 12.49 5.31
C SER A 95 19.50 13.66 5.12
N GLU A 96 18.42 13.43 4.34
CA GLU A 96 17.32 14.39 4.15
C GLU A 96 16.25 14.31 5.26
N GLY A 97 16.40 13.39 6.23
CA GLY A 97 15.55 13.28 7.41
C GLY A 97 14.40 12.28 7.30
N PHE A 98 14.36 11.44 6.26
CA PHE A 98 13.39 10.35 6.20
C PHE A 98 13.74 9.27 7.24
N THR A 99 12.73 8.82 7.95
CA THR A 99 12.83 7.78 8.99
C THR A 99 12.18 6.46 8.60
N ALA A 100 11.57 6.42 7.42
CA ALA A 100 10.98 5.20 6.83
C ALA A 100 11.19 5.21 5.32
N LEU A 101 11.63 4.07 4.78
CA LEU A 101 11.90 3.85 3.35
C LEU A 101 11.10 2.67 2.85
N LYS A 102 10.54 2.78 1.65
CA LYS A 102 9.76 1.72 1.00
C LYS A 102 10.41 1.33 -0.32
N ILE A 103 10.46 0.03 -0.61
CA ILE A 103 10.92 -0.50 -1.91
C ILE A 103 10.06 -1.66 -2.37
N ASP A 104 10.09 -1.92 -3.68
CA ASP A 104 9.79 -3.23 -4.26
C ASP A 104 11.12 -4.00 -4.38
N PRO A 105 11.38 -5.01 -3.52
CA PRO A 105 12.68 -5.66 -3.45
C PRO A 105 12.87 -6.75 -4.51
N LEU A 106 11.79 -7.18 -5.17
CA LEU A 106 11.86 -8.29 -6.12
C LEU A 106 12.61 -7.93 -7.40
N PRO A 107 13.39 -8.84 -7.97
CA PRO A 107 14.00 -8.66 -9.28
C PRO A 107 12.94 -8.62 -10.39
N ASP A 108 13.23 -7.95 -11.50
CA ASP A 108 12.26 -7.75 -12.60
C ASP A 108 11.79 -9.08 -13.22
N ASN A 109 12.67 -10.08 -13.25
CA ASN A 109 12.40 -11.42 -13.77
C ASN A 109 11.95 -12.42 -12.69
N TYR A 110 11.34 -11.94 -11.60
CA TYR A 110 11.00 -12.72 -10.40
C TYR A 110 10.22 -14.01 -10.69
N TYR A 111 9.42 -14.04 -11.74
CA TYR A 111 8.58 -15.20 -12.12
C TYR A 111 9.32 -16.29 -12.89
N ASP A 112 10.52 -15.98 -13.43
CA ASP A 112 11.37 -16.95 -14.13
C ASP A 112 12.39 -17.62 -13.21
N LEU A 113 12.53 -17.13 -11.98
CA LEU A 113 13.54 -17.61 -11.03
C LEU A 113 13.04 -18.82 -10.24
N SER A 114 13.99 -19.70 -9.90
CA SER A 114 13.74 -20.69 -8.85
C SER A 114 13.51 -19.97 -7.50
N LEU A 115 12.86 -20.65 -6.55
CA LEU A 115 12.63 -20.09 -5.22
C LEU A 115 13.93 -19.63 -4.55
N ASP A 116 14.98 -20.46 -4.61
CA ASP A 116 16.28 -20.16 -3.99
C ASP A 116 16.94 -18.92 -4.62
N GLN A 117 16.86 -18.78 -5.94
CA GLN A 117 17.38 -17.62 -6.66
C GLN A 117 16.60 -16.35 -6.31
N LEU A 118 15.26 -16.44 -6.32
CA LEU A 118 14.39 -15.33 -5.95
C LEU A 118 14.70 -14.83 -4.53
N VAL A 119 14.75 -15.74 -3.57
CA VAL A 119 15.06 -15.40 -2.17
C VAL A 119 16.44 -14.77 -2.07
N LYS A 120 17.47 -15.38 -2.69
CA LYS A 120 18.83 -14.86 -2.65
C LYS A 120 18.92 -13.43 -3.19
N GLU A 121 18.40 -13.17 -4.39
CA GLU A 121 18.49 -11.85 -5.02
C GLU A 121 17.69 -10.81 -4.23
N THR A 122 16.53 -11.19 -3.68
CA THR A 122 15.72 -10.30 -2.84
C THR A 122 16.43 -9.96 -1.52
N VAL A 123 17.03 -10.94 -0.87
CA VAL A 123 17.81 -10.73 0.36
C VAL A 123 19.00 -9.80 0.10
N GLU A 124 19.73 -9.97 -1.00
CA GLU A 124 20.83 -9.08 -1.39
C GLU A 124 20.36 -7.63 -1.58
N THR A 125 19.19 -7.44 -2.19
CA THR A 125 18.60 -6.13 -2.38
C THR A 125 18.21 -5.47 -1.03
N ILE A 126 17.59 -6.23 -0.14
CA ILE A 126 17.18 -5.73 1.19
C ILE A 126 18.41 -5.45 2.07
N SER A 127 19.47 -6.27 1.96
CA SER A 127 20.74 -6.03 2.67
C SER A 127 21.35 -4.68 2.28
N ALA A 128 21.44 -4.40 0.98
CA ALA A 128 21.94 -3.13 0.48
C ALA A 128 21.11 -1.93 0.97
N LEU A 129 19.78 -2.06 0.98
CA LEU A 129 18.90 -1.05 1.55
C LEU A 129 19.18 -0.84 3.04
N ARG A 130 19.25 -1.90 3.83
CA ARG A 130 19.50 -1.85 5.27
C ARG A 130 20.86 -1.25 5.60
N GLU A 131 21.89 -1.61 4.85
CA GLU A 131 23.22 -1.04 4.99
C GLU A 131 23.25 0.47 4.72
N GLY A 132 22.56 0.92 3.69
CA GLY A 132 22.44 2.35 3.36
C GLY A 132 21.58 3.15 4.35
N ALA A 133 20.47 2.54 4.81
CA ALA A 133 19.53 3.18 5.73
C ALA A 133 20.00 3.21 7.19
N GLY A 134 20.80 2.22 7.62
CA GLY A 134 21.13 2.01 9.02
C GLY A 134 20.01 1.29 9.80
N SER A 135 20.26 0.94 11.07
CA SER A 135 19.38 0.14 11.91
C SER A 135 18.12 0.88 12.39
N GLU A 136 18.17 2.19 12.50
CA GLU A 136 17.13 3.02 13.13
C GLU A 136 16.01 3.43 12.15
N VAL A 137 16.18 3.17 10.87
CA VAL A 137 15.22 3.53 9.82
C VAL A 137 14.29 2.36 9.54
N ASP A 138 12.98 2.60 9.54
CA ASP A 138 12.01 1.59 9.16
C ASP A 138 12.10 1.25 7.66
N ILE A 139 12.07 -0.03 7.36
CA ILE A 139 12.02 -0.55 5.98
C ILE A 139 10.65 -1.14 5.72
N ILE A 140 10.03 -0.74 4.61
CA ILE A 140 8.77 -1.26 4.11
C ILE A 140 9.04 -2.02 2.82
N LEU A 141 8.55 -3.25 2.74
CA LEU A 141 8.75 -4.13 1.60
C LEU A 141 7.43 -4.33 0.86
N GLU A 142 7.30 -3.69 -0.28
CA GLU A 142 6.14 -3.79 -1.16
C GLU A 142 6.32 -4.90 -2.19
N ILE A 143 5.45 -5.89 -2.20
CA ILE A 143 5.57 -7.05 -3.09
C ILE A 143 4.66 -6.95 -4.32
N HIS A 144 3.71 -6.03 -4.29
CA HIS A 144 2.78 -5.83 -5.39
C HIS A 144 2.05 -7.10 -5.83
N ARG A 145 1.73 -8.00 -4.89
CA ARG A 145 0.93 -9.23 -5.13
C ARG A 145 1.59 -10.25 -6.06
N LYS A 146 2.91 -10.18 -6.20
CA LYS A 146 3.66 -10.95 -7.20
C LYS A 146 3.90 -12.41 -6.80
N LEU A 147 3.71 -12.77 -5.54
CA LEU A 147 4.10 -14.09 -5.02
C LEU A 147 2.91 -15.04 -4.84
N THR A 148 3.22 -16.32 -4.73
CA THR A 148 2.29 -17.34 -4.24
C THR A 148 2.30 -17.37 -2.70
N PRO A 149 1.30 -17.96 -2.03
CA PRO A 149 1.30 -18.09 -0.58
C PRO A 149 2.56 -18.80 -0.04
N MET A 150 3.00 -19.86 -0.69
CA MET A 150 4.19 -20.60 -0.29
C MET A 150 5.47 -19.74 -0.43
N THR A 151 5.64 -19.11 -1.58
CA THR A 151 6.80 -18.25 -1.85
C THR A 151 6.87 -17.07 -0.90
N SER A 152 5.69 -16.48 -0.57
CA SER A 152 5.60 -15.38 0.39
C SER A 152 6.07 -15.76 1.79
N ILE A 153 5.68 -16.95 2.27
CA ILE A 153 6.08 -17.43 3.58
C ILE A 153 7.60 -17.69 3.60
N HIS A 154 8.14 -18.34 2.59
CA HIS A 154 9.58 -18.59 2.49
C HIS A 154 10.40 -17.31 2.45
N LEU A 155 9.96 -16.33 1.65
CA LEU A 155 10.62 -15.04 1.57
C LEU A 155 10.54 -14.31 2.92
N ALA A 156 9.37 -14.25 3.54
CA ALA A 156 9.19 -13.61 4.84
C ALA A 156 10.10 -14.19 5.93
N ASP A 157 10.28 -15.50 5.94
CA ASP A 157 11.22 -16.17 6.87
C ASP A 157 12.68 -15.80 6.62
N SER A 158 13.06 -15.58 5.35
CA SER A 158 14.42 -15.25 4.96
C SER A 158 14.79 -13.77 5.22
N ILE A 159 13.80 -12.89 5.25
CA ILE A 159 14.01 -11.45 5.40
C ILE A 159 13.73 -10.90 6.80
N LYS A 160 13.25 -11.72 7.73
CA LYS A 160 12.91 -11.30 9.09
C LYS A 160 14.07 -10.69 9.87
N GLU A 161 15.29 -11.11 9.59
CA GLU A 161 16.50 -10.57 10.23
C GLU A 161 16.74 -9.09 9.93
N PHE A 162 16.21 -8.57 8.81
CA PHE A 162 16.28 -7.16 8.45
C PHE A 162 15.25 -6.29 9.19
N ASN A 163 14.40 -6.92 10.01
CA ASN A 163 13.38 -6.25 10.82
C ASN A 163 12.54 -5.23 10.00
N PRO A 164 11.83 -5.66 8.95
CA PRO A 164 10.98 -4.77 8.19
C PRO A 164 9.78 -4.31 9.03
N LEU A 165 9.37 -3.06 8.84
CA LEU A 165 8.17 -2.51 9.49
C LEU A 165 6.93 -3.31 9.11
N PHE A 166 6.79 -3.60 7.82
CA PHE A 166 5.80 -4.54 7.30
C PHE A 166 6.14 -5.05 5.88
N PHE A 167 5.47 -6.13 5.53
CA PHE A 167 5.51 -6.84 4.27
C PHE A 167 4.17 -6.61 3.57
N GLU A 168 4.14 -5.76 2.56
CA GLU A 168 2.92 -5.25 1.95
C GLU A 168 2.51 -6.09 0.74
N ASP A 169 1.23 -6.39 0.66
CA ASP A 169 0.55 -7.07 -0.44
C ASP A 169 1.33 -8.27 -1.01
N PRO A 170 1.65 -9.29 -0.20
CA PRO A 170 2.50 -10.40 -0.62
C PRO A 170 1.91 -11.24 -1.75
N ILE A 171 0.58 -11.43 -1.79
CA ILE A 171 -0.14 -12.23 -2.80
C ILE A 171 -1.33 -11.49 -3.39
N GLN A 172 -1.90 -12.03 -4.48
CA GLN A 172 -3.14 -11.53 -5.06
C GLN A 172 -4.27 -11.50 -4.03
N ILE A 173 -5.15 -10.50 -4.15
CA ILE A 173 -6.24 -10.26 -3.19
C ILE A 173 -7.49 -11.11 -3.43
N ASP A 174 -7.45 -12.03 -4.39
CA ASP A 174 -8.59 -12.87 -4.77
C ASP A 174 -9.14 -13.73 -3.62
N SER A 175 -8.34 -13.90 -2.57
CA SER A 175 -8.74 -14.63 -1.38
C SER A 175 -8.31 -13.92 -0.10
N ILE A 176 -9.26 -13.32 0.58
CA ILE A 176 -9.05 -12.72 1.92
C ILE A 176 -8.61 -13.78 2.94
N ILE A 177 -9.10 -15.00 2.81
CA ILE A 177 -8.67 -16.12 3.67
C ILE A 177 -7.18 -16.40 3.49
N SER A 178 -6.70 -16.46 2.24
CA SER A 178 -5.27 -16.70 1.97
C SER A 178 -4.39 -15.56 2.48
N GLN A 179 -4.83 -14.32 2.38
CA GLN A 179 -4.15 -13.17 2.97
C GLN A 179 -4.01 -13.33 4.50
N SER A 180 -5.11 -13.66 5.16
CA SER A 180 -5.15 -13.86 6.60
C SER A 180 -4.29 -15.04 7.05
N GLU A 181 -4.25 -16.13 6.29
CA GLU A 181 -3.40 -17.29 6.57
C GLU A 181 -1.90 -16.94 6.49
N ILE A 182 -1.50 -16.12 5.51
CA ILE A 182 -0.12 -15.64 5.43
C ILE A 182 0.20 -14.77 6.64
N ALA A 183 -0.64 -13.78 6.96
CA ALA A 183 -0.43 -12.89 8.09
C ALA A 183 -0.29 -13.64 9.43
N LYS A 184 -0.95 -14.80 9.58
CA LYS A 184 -0.84 -15.66 10.77
C LYS A 184 0.42 -16.53 10.79
N ARG A 185 1.01 -16.82 9.64
CA ARG A 185 2.15 -17.75 9.52
C ARG A 185 3.50 -17.06 9.53
N VAL A 186 3.56 -15.82 9.06
CA VAL A 186 4.82 -15.08 9.00
C VAL A 186 5.09 -14.35 10.32
N SER A 187 6.35 -14.18 10.66
CA SER A 187 6.78 -13.50 11.89
C SER A 187 6.93 -12.00 11.76
N ILE A 188 6.88 -11.48 10.53
CA ILE A 188 6.93 -10.05 10.21
C ILE A 188 5.51 -9.50 10.02
N PRO A 189 5.23 -8.25 10.41
CA PRO A 189 3.92 -7.65 10.18
C PRO A 189 3.54 -7.62 8.69
N VAL A 190 2.27 -7.83 8.38
CA VAL A 190 1.74 -7.78 7.01
C VAL A 190 0.83 -6.57 6.85
N ALA A 191 0.92 -5.90 5.71
CA ALA A 191 0.02 -4.84 5.30
C ALA A 191 -0.77 -5.23 4.06
N ASN A 192 -2.06 -4.87 4.04
CA ASN A 192 -2.93 -5.07 2.89
C ASN A 192 -3.99 -3.97 2.82
N GLY A 193 -4.61 -3.80 1.65
CA GLY A 193 -5.79 -2.96 1.54
C GLY A 193 -5.82 -2.05 0.33
N GLU A 194 -4.71 -1.79 -0.34
CA GLU A 194 -4.66 -0.85 -1.48
C GLU A 194 -5.61 -1.21 -2.63
N ARG A 195 -6.03 -2.47 -2.74
CA ARG A 195 -6.94 -2.98 -3.77
C ARG A 195 -8.38 -3.12 -3.29
N MET A 196 -8.66 -2.77 -2.06
CA MET A 196 -10.00 -2.83 -1.50
C MET A 196 -10.72 -1.50 -1.70
N HIS A 197 -12.01 -1.58 -2.04
CA HIS A 197 -12.79 -0.41 -2.44
C HIS A 197 -13.99 -0.13 -1.54
N SER A 198 -14.26 -1.03 -0.59
CA SER A 198 -15.45 -0.91 0.25
C SER A 198 -15.18 -1.30 1.70
N ILE A 199 -15.97 -0.73 2.61
CA ILE A 199 -15.96 -1.10 4.04
C ILE A 199 -16.25 -2.59 4.26
N TRP A 200 -16.94 -3.25 3.33
CA TRP A 200 -17.28 -4.66 3.42
C TRP A 200 -16.05 -5.55 3.22
N GLU A 201 -15.20 -5.21 2.25
CA GLU A 201 -13.93 -5.91 2.00
C GLU A 201 -12.97 -5.75 3.19
N PHE A 202 -12.80 -4.52 3.70
CA PHE A 202 -12.00 -4.29 4.90
C PHE A 202 -12.55 -5.01 6.13
N ARG A 203 -13.87 -5.00 6.33
CA ARG A 203 -14.49 -5.74 7.45
C ARG A 203 -14.21 -7.24 7.35
N GLU A 204 -14.31 -7.80 6.16
CA GLU A 204 -14.03 -9.22 5.95
C GLU A 204 -12.56 -9.54 6.24
N LEU A 205 -11.63 -8.71 5.74
CA LEU A 205 -10.20 -8.86 6.02
C LEU A 205 -9.90 -8.84 7.51
N LEU A 206 -10.42 -7.85 8.23
CA LEU A 206 -10.20 -7.71 9.67
C LEU A 206 -10.85 -8.85 10.48
N ASN A 207 -12.05 -9.30 10.11
CA ASN A 207 -12.74 -10.40 10.78
C ASN A 207 -12.02 -11.75 10.63
N ASN A 208 -11.27 -11.94 9.53
CA ASN A 208 -10.48 -13.15 9.32
C ASN A 208 -9.12 -13.11 10.05
N GLY A 209 -8.83 -12.09 10.84
CA GLY A 209 -7.55 -11.95 11.53
C GLY A 209 -6.44 -11.61 10.57
N GLY A 210 -6.69 -10.64 9.73
CA GLY A 210 -5.82 -10.19 8.66
C GLY A 210 -4.58 -9.43 9.12
N PRO A 211 -4.08 -8.56 8.28
CA PRO A 211 -2.83 -7.84 8.49
C PRO A 211 -2.90 -6.87 9.69
N GLN A 212 -1.72 -6.42 10.09
CA GLN A 212 -1.53 -5.47 11.21
C GLN A 212 -1.52 -4.01 10.74
N TYR A 213 -1.31 -3.79 9.43
CA TYR A 213 -1.26 -2.48 8.77
C TYR A 213 -2.20 -2.42 7.57
#